data_a39261240cff6a4d7589aaabe4fb3de4
#
_entry.id   a39261240cff6a4d7589aaabe4fb3de4
#
_cell.length_a   1.000
_cell.length_b   1.000
_cell.length_c   1.000
_cell.angle_alpha   90.00
_cell.angle_beta   90.00
_cell.angle_gamma   90.00
#
_symmetry.space_group_name_H-M   'P 1'
#
loop_
_entity.id
_entity.type
_entity.pdbx_description
1 polymer ?
#
loop_
_entity_poly.entity_id
_entity_poly.type
_entity_poly.pdbx_seq_one_letter_code
_entity_poly.pdbx_strand_id
1 'polypeptide(L)'
;VYSYDGRDNWIGNDSYISYIRLARGHRADELKPYVDKMRQDHLPLKELRKMGADFTFDFTVLSDVYTHDPYIKMMSWILSIVAFVLLFTSVMNYLLIIVGNLVGRSREMAVRKCYGAKPKNIHAIIFSEALVHVGLAVILAVILVFLCKGTIENFLSAPVSALILNRGSWILVMICLLVLLVGGLVPGWLYNKIPVASAFRGYNENRNRWKLTLLGIQFAVSGLLFSLLYIINSQYQLMLGTNPGYDYDNVAIVSVDGINRDQRNQCLAEIKRMPNVKECCSTYHIPLNGYGRSGNMVQKPGDDTNTFNIMDMEGVDDNFFKMMNIPIVQGSFFTERNDSCRQVIIDERGAEKLINIWHWQDGVVGKQITCSGHDDGVNPLKLTVCGVCKNIRWGDMSADGDDMKEFPLLYFYAAKTAYY
;
A
#
# COMPACT_ATOMS: atom_id res chain seq x y z
N VAL A 1 29.11 2.64 -10.94
CA VAL A 1 29.38 1.30 -11.51
C VAL A 1 29.78 0.42 -10.34
N TYR A 2 28.94 -0.52 -9.96
CA TYR A 2 29.23 -1.50 -8.92
C TYR A 2 30.46 -2.31 -9.30
N SER A 3 31.50 -2.26 -8.51
CA SER A 3 32.69 -3.09 -8.66
C SER A 3 32.54 -4.47 -8.00
N TYR A 4 31.41 -4.72 -7.34
CA TYR A 4 31.15 -6.01 -6.68
C TYR A 4 30.66 -7.02 -7.70
N ASP A 5 31.53 -7.99 -8.03
CA ASP A 5 31.17 -9.16 -8.84
C ASP A 5 30.62 -10.25 -7.90
N GLY A 6 29.31 -10.17 -7.63
CA GLY A 6 28.61 -11.12 -6.77
C GLY A 6 28.22 -12.43 -7.45
N ARG A 7 28.73 -12.70 -8.67
CA ARG A 7 28.29 -13.88 -9.44
C ARG A 7 28.52 -15.22 -8.72
N ASP A 8 29.55 -15.29 -7.90
CA ASP A 8 29.88 -16.50 -7.14
C ASP A 8 29.31 -16.48 -5.70
N ASN A 9 28.65 -15.39 -5.29
CA ASN A 9 28.05 -15.27 -3.97
C ASN A 9 26.54 -15.58 -4.01
N TRP A 10 26.19 -16.78 -3.65
CA TRP A 10 24.81 -17.27 -3.64
C TRP A 10 23.95 -16.72 -2.49
N ILE A 11 24.57 -16.11 -1.47
CA ILE A 11 23.87 -15.64 -0.28
C ILE A 11 23.64 -14.12 -0.33
N GLY A 12 24.52 -13.36 -0.97
CA GLY A 12 24.50 -11.89 -0.96
C GLY A 12 23.94 -11.22 -2.20
N ASN A 13 23.07 -11.89 -2.96
CA ASN A 13 22.59 -11.43 -4.27
C ASN A 13 21.11 -11.02 -4.27
N ASP A 14 20.71 -10.21 -3.32
CA ASP A 14 19.38 -9.60 -3.24
C ASP A 14 19.18 -8.43 -4.23
N SER A 15 20.26 -7.94 -4.85
CA SER A 15 20.23 -6.83 -5.79
C SER A 15 19.83 -7.19 -7.21
N TYR A 16 19.69 -8.48 -7.52
CA TYR A 16 19.40 -8.95 -8.88
C TYR A 16 17.99 -9.51 -9.02
N ILE A 17 17.24 -8.96 -9.97
CA ILE A 17 15.97 -9.52 -10.40
C ILE A 17 16.21 -10.35 -11.65
N SER A 18 15.89 -11.65 -11.59
CA SER A 18 16.09 -12.59 -12.69
C SER A 18 14.77 -12.88 -13.40
N TYR A 19 14.79 -12.84 -14.72
CA TYR A 19 13.65 -13.19 -15.55
C TYR A 19 13.92 -14.51 -16.29
N ILE A 20 12.96 -15.42 -16.24
CA ILE A 20 13.05 -16.72 -16.90
C ILE A 20 11.94 -16.83 -17.94
N ARG A 21 12.30 -17.19 -19.17
CA ARG A 21 11.32 -17.49 -20.21
C ARG A 21 11.20 -19.02 -20.36
N LEU A 22 10.03 -19.53 -20.03
CA LEU A 22 9.73 -20.95 -20.17
C LEU A 22 9.44 -21.32 -21.64
N ALA A 23 9.73 -22.57 -22.01
CA ALA A 23 9.30 -23.13 -23.28
C ALA A 23 7.77 -23.26 -23.33
N ARG A 24 7.22 -23.29 -24.56
CA ARG A 24 5.77 -23.41 -24.74
C ARG A 24 5.23 -24.70 -24.11
N GLY A 25 4.18 -24.58 -23.30
CA GLY A 25 3.54 -25.71 -22.65
C GLY A 25 4.04 -26.03 -21.24
N HIS A 26 5.10 -25.37 -20.77
CA HIS A 26 5.63 -25.57 -19.41
C HIS A 26 5.13 -24.50 -18.44
N ARG A 27 5.02 -24.88 -17.17
CA ARG A 27 4.58 -24.03 -16.07
C ARG A 27 5.72 -23.79 -15.08
N ALA A 28 5.67 -22.64 -14.40
CA ALA A 28 6.68 -22.26 -13.40
C ALA A 28 6.80 -23.30 -12.26
N ASP A 29 5.69 -23.91 -11.86
CA ASP A 29 5.67 -24.94 -10.81
C ASP A 29 6.54 -26.16 -11.11
N GLU A 30 6.78 -26.46 -12.40
CA GLU A 30 7.63 -27.59 -12.84
C GLU A 30 9.11 -27.34 -12.51
N LEU A 31 9.50 -26.10 -12.28
CA LEU A 31 10.88 -25.75 -11.94
C LEU A 31 11.22 -25.98 -10.45
N LYS A 32 10.24 -26.10 -9.56
CA LYS A 32 10.46 -26.25 -8.12
C LYS A 32 11.47 -27.35 -7.77
N PRO A 33 11.37 -28.60 -8.28
CA PRO A 33 12.31 -29.65 -7.93
C PRO A 33 13.74 -29.34 -8.38
N TYR A 34 13.92 -28.66 -9.53
CA TYR A 34 15.25 -28.29 -10.02
C TYR A 34 15.86 -27.17 -9.15
N VAL A 35 15.04 -26.22 -8.74
CA VAL A 35 15.45 -25.11 -7.85
C VAL A 35 15.78 -25.62 -6.46
N ASP A 36 15.00 -26.56 -5.92
CA ASP A 36 15.29 -27.17 -4.62
C ASP A 36 16.63 -27.96 -4.66
N LYS A 37 16.92 -28.61 -5.76
CA LYS A 37 18.22 -29.24 -5.96
C LYS A 37 19.34 -28.20 -6.02
N MET A 38 19.18 -27.16 -6.81
CA MET A 38 20.14 -26.04 -6.89
C MET A 38 20.41 -25.42 -5.52
N ARG A 39 19.37 -25.21 -4.70
CA ARG A 39 19.51 -24.73 -3.32
C ARG A 39 20.38 -25.66 -2.48
N GLN A 40 20.16 -26.97 -2.59
CA GLN A 40 20.91 -27.97 -1.83
C GLN A 40 22.38 -28.05 -2.27
N ASP A 41 22.64 -27.84 -3.55
CA ASP A 41 23.98 -27.95 -4.14
C ASP A 41 24.84 -26.71 -3.88
N HIS A 42 24.23 -25.52 -3.78
CA HIS A 42 24.95 -24.24 -3.75
C HIS A 42 24.78 -23.43 -2.46
N LEU A 43 23.76 -23.70 -1.64
CA LEU A 43 23.54 -22.98 -0.39
C LEU A 43 23.91 -23.81 0.84
N PRO A 44 24.61 -23.25 1.84
CA PRO A 44 24.91 -23.91 3.09
C PRO A 44 23.66 -23.94 4.01
N LEU A 45 22.58 -24.64 3.58
CA LEU A 45 21.29 -24.64 4.23
C LEU A 45 21.33 -25.00 5.71
N LYS A 46 22.28 -25.86 6.14
CA LYS A 46 22.41 -26.24 7.55
C LYS A 46 22.91 -25.09 8.42
N GLU A 47 23.79 -24.26 7.86
CA GLU A 47 24.37 -23.11 8.56
C GLU A 47 23.35 -21.96 8.59
N LEU A 48 22.69 -21.72 7.47
CA LEU A 48 21.64 -20.70 7.36
C LEU A 48 20.48 -20.97 8.33
N ARG A 49 20.03 -22.22 8.46
CA ARG A 49 19.00 -22.58 9.43
C ARG A 49 19.43 -22.41 10.88
N LYS A 50 20.72 -22.61 11.21
CA LYS A 50 21.23 -22.32 12.55
C LYS A 50 21.18 -20.82 12.86
N MET A 51 21.31 -19.97 11.85
CA MET A 51 21.20 -18.52 11.94
C MET A 51 19.74 -18.03 11.87
N GLY A 52 18.76 -18.94 11.76
CA GLY A 52 17.33 -18.57 11.63
C GLY A 52 16.93 -18.10 10.23
N ALA A 53 17.79 -18.28 9.23
CA ALA A 53 17.52 -17.86 7.85
C ALA A 53 17.17 -19.07 6.97
N ASP A 54 16.16 -18.93 6.11
CA ASP A 54 15.88 -19.89 5.02
C ASP A 54 15.64 -19.12 3.73
N PHE A 55 16.32 -19.51 2.66
CA PHE A 55 16.20 -18.89 1.34
C PHE A 55 15.28 -19.74 0.47
N THR A 56 14.18 -19.16 0.01
CA THR A 56 13.26 -19.76 -0.94
C THR A 56 13.26 -18.97 -2.24
N PHE A 57 13.14 -19.65 -3.37
CA PHE A 57 13.01 -19.02 -4.66
C PHE A 57 11.59 -19.28 -5.17
N ASP A 58 10.80 -18.23 -5.27
CA ASP A 58 9.46 -18.29 -5.79
C ASP A 58 9.39 -17.70 -7.21
N PHE A 59 8.61 -18.34 -8.06
CA PHE A 59 8.39 -17.89 -9.43
C PHE A 59 7.01 -17.24 -9.54
N THR A 60 7.00 -15.97 -9.84
CA THR A 60 5.76 -15.24 -10.12
C THR A 60 5.66 -14.98 -11.62
N VAL A 61 4.53 -15.31 -12.22
CA VAL A 61 4.26 -14.98 -13.63
C VAL A 61 4.25 -13.46 -13.76
N LEU A 62 5.03 -12.93 -14.72
CA LEU A 62 5.23 -11.48 -14.86
C LEU A 62 3.91 -10.71 -15.02
N SER A 63 2.91 -11.28 -15.71
CA SER A 63 1.57 -10.71 -15.82
C SER A 63 0.82 -10.63 -14.49
N ASP A 64 1.22 -11.44 -13.53
CA ASP A 64 0.49 -11.61 -12.27
C ASP A 64 1.17 -10.91 -11.10
N VAL A 65 2.35 -10.30 -11.31
CA VAL A 65 3.11 -9.60 -10.27
C VAL A 65 2.23 -8.58 -9.54
N TYR A 66 1.51 -7.74 -10.30
CA TYR A 66 0.59 -6.77 -9.71
C TYR A 66 -0.63 -7.40 -9.04
N THR A 67 -1.18 -8.47 -9.62
CA THR A 67 -2.39 -9.11 -9.09
C THR A 67 -2.14 -9.95 -7.86
N HIS A 68 -0.88 -10.36 -7.61
CA HIS A 68 -0.49 -11.11 -6.42
C HIS A 68 -0.02 -10.23 -5.27
N ASP A 69 0.21 -8.94 -5.51
CA ASP A 69 0.53 -7.99 -4.46
C ASP A 69 -0.61 -7.92 -3.41
N PRO A 70 -0.32 -8.17 -2.13
CA PRO A 70 -1.33 -8.17 -1.06
C PRO A 70 -2.06 -6.83 -0.94
N TYR A 71 -1.36 -5.70 -1.13
CA TYR A 71 -1.93 -4.37 -1.08
C TYR A 71 -2.92 -4.12 -2.21
N ILE A 72 -2.53 -4.49 -3.44
CA ILE A 72 -3.40 -4.34 -4.62
C ILE A 72 -4.65 -5.21 -4.49
N LYS A 73 -4.49 -6.44 -4.00
CA LYS A 73 -5.63 -7.33 -3.71
C LYS A 73 -6.56 -6.73 -2.66
N MET A 74 -6.03 -6.28 -1.54
CA MET A 74 -6.82 -5.69 -0.45
C MET A 74 -7.57 -4.45 -0.95
N MET A 75 -6.90 -3.52 -1.65
CA MET A 75 -7.52 -2.33 -2.24
C MET A 75 -8.62 -2.69 -3.23
N SER A 76 -8.36 -3.66 -4.13
CA SER A 76 -9.35 -4.12 -5.10
C SER A 76 -10.58 -4.71 -4.43
N TRP A 77 -10.41 -5.48 -3.35
CA TRP A 77 -11.52 -6.02 -2.56
C TRP A 77 -12.33 -4.92 -1.87
N ILE A 78 -11.66 -3.97 -1.21
CA ILE A 78 -12.33 -2.85 -0.52
C ILE A 78 -13.14 -2.03 -1.52
N LEU A 79 -12.53 -1.62 -2.64
CA LEU A 79 -13.20 -0.85 -3.68
C LEU A 79 -14.37 -1.62 -4.30
N SER A 80 -14.22 -2.93 -4.52
CA SER A 80 -15.29 -3.79 -5.05
C SER A 80 -16.47 -3.90 -4.08
N ILE A 81 -16.21 -4.04 -2.78
CA ILE A 81 -17.26 -4.08 -1.75
C ILE A 81 -17.99 -2.73 -1.70
N VAL A 82 -17.26 -1.61 -1.68
CA VAL A 82 -17.88 -0.27 -1.68
C VAL A 82 -18.73 -0.05 -2.92
N ALA A 83 -18.22 -0.39 -4.11
CA ALA A 83 -18.96 -0.28 -5.37
C ALA A 83 -20.22 -1.15 -5.36
N PHE A 84 -20.13 -2.41 -4.87
CA PHE A 84 -21.28 -3.30 -4.73
C PHE A 84 -22.34 -2.72 -3.78
N VAL A 85 -21.92 -2.20 -2.63
CA VAL A 85 -22.84 -1.60 -1.63
C VAL A 85 -23.56 -0.38 -2.21
N LEU A 86 -22.83 0.51 -2.91
CA LEU A 86 -23.41 1.68 -3.57
C LEU A 86 -24.40 1.28 -4.67
N LEU A 87 -24.05 0.28 -5.48
CA LEU A 87 -24.95 -0.26 -6.50
C LEU A 87 -26.19 -0.88 -5.88
N PHE A 88 -26.01 -1.70 -4.85
CA PHE A 88 -27.13 -2.34 -4.14
C PHE A 88 -28.08 -1.32 -3.55
N THR A 89 -27.58 -0.30 -2.84
CA THR A 89 -28.44 0.75 -2.27
C THR A 89 -29.15 1.54 -3.34
N SER A 90 -28.51 1.84 -4.47
CA SER A 90 -29.12 2.55 -5.61
C SER A 90 -30.25 1.74 -6.24
N VAL A 91 -30.03 0.45 -6.48
CA VAL A 91 -31.05 -0.46 -7.05
C VAL A 91 -32.22 -0.62 -6.08
N MET A 92 -31.96 -0.78 -4.78
CA MET A 92 -33.00 -0.88 -3.77
C MET A 92 -33.82 0.39 -3.65
N ASN A 93 -33.19 1.57 -3.71
CA ASN A 93 -33.89 2.85 -3.72
C ASN A 93 -34.81 2.99 -4.95
N TYR A 94 -34.32 2.60 -6.13
CA TYR A 94 -35.10 2.57 -7.36
C TYR A 94 -36.31 1.63 -7.22
N LEU A 95 -36.12 0.43 -6.69
CA LEU A 95 -37.22 -0.53 -6.44
C LEU A 95 -38.24 0.01 -5.44
N LEU A 96 -37.79 0.67 -4.36
CA LEU A 96 -38.71 1.29 -3.38
C LEU A 96 -39.58 2.37 -4.00
N ILE A 97 -39.04 3.21 -4.89
CA ILE A 97 -39.80 4.23 -5.61
C ILE A 97 -40.85 3.59 -6.51
N ILE A 98 -40.48 2.59 -7.33
CA ILE A 98 -41.40 1.91 -8.24
C ILE A 98 -42.51 1.22 -7.46
N VAL A 99 -42.16 0.49 -6.42
CA VAL A 99 -43.17 -0.21 -5.59
C VAL A 99 -44.01 0.78 -4.77
N GLY A 100 -43.42 1.91 -4.34
CA GLY A 100 -44.20 3.00 -3.71
C GLY A 100 -45.31 3.51 -4.62
N ASN A 101 -45.03 3.63 -5.91
CA ASN A 101 -46.00 4.05 -6.92
C ASN A 101 -47.00 2.94 -7.34
N LEU A 102 -46.77 1.70 -6.86
CA LEU A 102 -47.60 0.55 -7.24
C LEU A 102 -49.06 0.73 -6.91
N VAL A 103 -49.39 1.32 -5.75
CA VAL A 103 -50.74 1.59 -5.30
C VAL A 103 -51.46 2.56 -6.24
N GLY A 104 -50.82 3.65 -6.63
CA GLY A 104 -51.37 4.67 -7.52
C GLY A 104 -51.62 4.12 -8.93
N ARG A 105 -50.77 3.25 -9.44
CA ARG A 105 -50.83 2.69 -10.81
C ARG A 105 -51.61 1.37 -10.87
N SER A 106 -52.02 0.80 -9.74
CA SER A 106 -52.74 -0.48 -9.69
C SER A 106 -54.07 -0.43 -10.43
N ARG A 107 -54.81 0.69 -10.35
CA ARG A 107 -56.05 0.91 -11.08
C ARG A 107 -55.83 0.93 -12.59
N GLU A 108 -54.83 1.60 -13.10
CA GLU A 108 -54.46 1.61 -14.52
C GLU A 108 -54.19 0.18 -15.04
N MET A 109 -53.39 -0.57 -14.29
CA MET A 109 -53.09 -1.96 -14.64
C MET A 109 -54.31 -2.87 -14.57
N ALA A 110 -55.22 -2.64 -13.61
CA ALA A 110 -56.47 -3.37 -13.52
C ALA A 110 -57.41 -3.10 -14.74
N VAL A 111 -57.51 -1.84 -15.15
CA VAL A 111 -58.27 -1.47 -16.36
C VAL A 111 -57.67 -2.17 -17.57
N ARG A 112 -56.39 -2.17 -17.79
CA ARG A 112 -55.73 -2.87 -18.89
C ARG A 112 -55.99 -4.39 -18.85
N LYS A 113 -56.01 -5.02 -17.66
CA LYS A 113 -56.39 -6.43 -17.49
C LYS A 113 -57.84 -6.68 -17.86
N CYS A 114 -58.78 -5.79 -17.51
CA CYS A 114 -60.17 -5.89 -17.92
C CYS A 114 -60.35 -5.83 -19.46
N TYR A 115 -59.52 -5.04 -20.16
CA TYR A 115 -59.47 -5.00 -21.62
C TYR A 115 -58.65 -6.13 -22.26
N GLY A 116 -58.29 -7.18 -21.49
CA GLY A 116 -57.67 -8.38 -22.03
C GLY A 116 -56.14 -8.33 -22.14
N ALA A 117 -55.48 -7.39 -21.46
CA ALA A 117 -54.03 -7.37 -21.43
C ALA A 117 -53.44 -8.60 -20.74
N LYS A 118 -52.65 -9.36 -21.48
CA LYS A 118 -51.90 -10.53 -20.96
C LYS A 118 -50.78 -10.13 -20.04
N PRO A 119 -50.33 -11.00 -19.11
CA PRO A 119 -49.17 -10.73 -18.25
C PRO A 119 -47.93 -10.24 -19.01
N LYS A 120 -47.67 -10.78 -20.20
CA LYS A 120 -46.55 -10.36 -21.05
C LYS A 120 -46.63 -8.88 -21.45
N ASN A 121 -47.82 -8.35 -21.70
CA ASN A 121 -48.01 -6.95 -22.09
C ASN A 121 -47.70 -6.00 -20.93
N ILE A 122 -48.06 -6.39 -19.69
CA ILE A 122 -47.78 -5.63 -18.49
C ILE A 122 -46.26 -5.62 -18.23
N HIS A 123 -45.59 -6.77 -18.35
CA HIS A 123 -44.13 -6.85 -18.25
C HIS A 123 -43.44 -5.97 -19.30
N ALA A 124 -43.90 -5.99 -20.56
CA ALA A 124 -43.35 -5.21 -21.64
C ALA A 124 -43.42 -3.70 -21.36
N ILE A 125 -44.53 -3.21 -20.82
CA ILE A 125 -44.71 -1.79 -20.47
C ILE A 125 -43.72 -1.39 -19.36
N ILE A 126 -43.65 -2.18 -18.28
CA ILE A 126 -42.77 -1.87 -17.14
C ILE A 126 -41.30 -2.01 -17.55
N PHE A 127 -40.97 -2.99 -18.36
CA PHE A 127 -39.62 -3.16 -18.88
C PHE A 127 -39.19 -2.00 -19.80
N SER A 128 -40.12 -1.50 -20.67
CA SER A 128 -39.84 -0.32 -21.49
C SER A 128 -39.61 0.95 -20.65
N GLU A 129 -40.34 1.14 -19.56
CA GLU A 129 -40.10 2.22 -18.61
C GLU A 129 -38.76 2.08 -17.91
N ALA A 130 -38.42 0.88 -17.44
CA ALA A 130 -37.11 0.60 -16.84
C ALA A 130 -35.98 0.87 -17.84
N LEU A 131 -36.17 0.50 -19.12
CA LEU A 131 -35.19 0.77 -20.18
C LEU A 131 -34.97 2.26 -20.38
N VAL A 132 -36.03 3.07 -20.38
CA VAL A 132 -35.91 4.53 -20.48
C VAL A 132 -35.20 5.11 -19.28
N HIS A 133 -35.51 4.69 -18.05
CA HIS A 133 -34.88 5.19 -16.84
C HIS A 133 -33.39 4.82 -16.79
N VAL A 134 -33.06 3.55 -17.07
CA VAL A 134 -31.66 3.10 -17.11
C VAL A 134 -30.88 3.78 -18.24
N GLY A 135 -31.49 3.94 -19.41
CA GLY A 135 -30.90 4.65 -20.55
C GLY A 135 -30.56 6.10 -20.21
N LEU A 136 -31.50 6.84 -19.60
CA LEU A 136 -31.27 8.20 -19.13
C LEU A 136 -30.17 8.28 -18.07
N ALA A 137 -30.17 7.32 -17.12
CA ALA A 137 -29.13 7.25 -16.09
C ALA A 137 -27.75 7.00 -16.68
N VAL A 138 -27.64 6.12 -17.69
CA VAL A 138 -26.36 5.86 -18.39
C VAL A 138 -25.90 7.09 -19.14
N ILE A 139 -26.79 7.77 -19.86
CA ILE A 139 -26.45 9.03 -20.57
C ILE A 139 -25.94 10.07 -19.57
N LEU A 140 -26.63 10.26 -18.45
CA LEU A 140 -26.22 11.21 -17.42
C LEU A 140 -24.88 10.82 -16.80
N ALA A 141 -24.65 9.53 -16.54
CA ALA A 141 -23.37 9.03 -16.03
C ALA A 141 -22.21 9.32 -17.01
N VAL A 142 -22.43 9.08 -18.30
CA VAL A 142 -21.44 9.40 -19.35
C VAL A 142 -21.13 10.90 -19.36
N ILE A 143 -22.14 11.76 -19.30
CA ILE A 143 -21.97 13.21 -19.24
C ILE A 143 -21.15 13.61 -18.01
N LEU A 144 -21.46 13.06 -16.83
CA LEU A 144 -20.72 13.34 -15.60
C LEU A 144 -19.26 12.90 -15.67
N VAL A 145 -19.00 11.72 -16.24
CA VAL A 145 -17.62 11.24 -16.46
C VAL A 145 -16.84 12.19 -17.37
N PHE A 146 -17.48 12.70 -18.45
CA PHE A 146 -16.83 13.67 -19.33
C PHE A 146 -16.59 15.02 -18.66
N LEU A 147 -17.52 15.50 -17.84
CA LEU A 147 -17.36 16.76 -17.08
C LEU A 147 -16.23 16.65 -16.05
N CYS A 148 -16.11 15.50 -15.40
CA CYS A 148 -15.09 15.24 -14.37
C CYS A 148 -13.80 14.63 -14.95
N LYS A 149 -13.67 14.54 -16.28
CA LYS A 149 -12.56 13.86 -16.96
C LYS A 149 -11.19 14.27 -16.42
N GLY A 150 -10.90 15.56 -16.35
CA GLY A 150 -9.61 16.08 -15.90
C GLY A 150 -9.27 15.67 -14.47
N THR A 151 -10.24 15.74 -13.56
CA THR A 151 -10.07 15.31 -12.16
C THR A 151 -9.81 13.81 -12.07
N ILE A 152 -10.57 13.01 -12.84
CA ILE A 152 -10.43 11.53 -12.85
C ILE A 152 -9.06 11.14 -13.39
N GLU A 153 -8.61 11.72 -14.51
CA GLU A 153 -7.33 11.42 -15.15
C GLU A 153 -6.16 11.80 -14.24
N ASN A 154 -6.23 12.94 -13.56
CA ASN A 154 -5.20 13.37 -12.62
C ASN A 154 -5.13 12.45 -11.38
N PHE A 155 -6.29 12.02 -10.87
CA PHE A 155 -6.34 11.17 -9.68
C PHE A 155 -5.87 9.74 -9.96
N LEU A 156 -6.23 9.19 -11.12
CA LEU A 156 -5.92 7.82 -11.49
C LEU A 156 -4.64 7.69 -12.33
N SER A 157 -4.03 8.81 -12.73
CA SER A 157 -2.85 8.85 -13.61
C SER A 157 -3.03 8.01 -14.88
N ALA A 158 -4.28 7.90 -15.37
CA ALA A 158 -4.64 7.09 -16.52
C ALA A 158 -5.75 7.77 -17.34
N PRO A 159 -5.70 7.74 -18.67
CA PRO A 159 -6.74 8.34 -19.50
C PRO A 159 -8.07 7.59 -19.35
N VAL A 160 -9.18 8.32 -19.24
CA VAL A 160 -10.54 7.77 -19.12
C VAL A 160 -10.87 6.79 -20.24
N SER A 161 -10.36 7.03 -21.46
CA SER A 161 -10.55 6.11 -22.58
C SER A 161 -9.95 4.72 -22.33
N ALA A 162 -8.79 4.63 -21.70
CA ALA A 162 -8.17 3.34 -21.33
C ALA A 162 -8.96 2.62 -20.23
N LEU A 163 -9.61 3.37 -19.33
CA LEU A 163 -10.43 2.80 -18.26
C LEU A 163 -11.75 2.24 -18.80
N ILE A 164 -12.39 2.94 -19.76
CA ILE A 164 -13.69 2.57 -20.32
C ILE A 164 -13.57 1.54 -21.45
N LEU A 165 -12.53 1.60 -22.27
CA LEU A 165 -12.35 0.74 -23.44
C LEU A 165 -11.43 -0.47 -23.19
N ASN A 166 -11.34 -0.93 -21.95
CA ASN A 166 -10.54 -2.10 -21.56
C ASN A 166 -11.34 -3.39 -21.73
N ARG A 167 -10.65 -4.55 -21.80
CA ARG A 167 -11.27 -5.90 -21.84
C ARG A 167 -12.24 -6.15 -20.66
N GLY A 168 -12.08 -5.46 -19.53
CA GLY A 168 -12.99 -5.52 -18.38
C GLY A 168 -14.30 -4.74 -18.52
N SER A 169 -14.46 -3.89 -19.54
CA SER A 169 -15.61 -2.98 -19.68
C SER A 169 -16.95 -3.69 -19.93
N TRP A 170 -16.91 -4.96 -20.34
CA TRP A 170 -18.11 -5.80 -20.43
C TRP A 170 -18.81 -5.92 -19.06
N ILE A 171 -18.09 -5.79 -17.94
CA ILE A 171 -18.64 -5.79 -16.57
C ILE A 171 -19.64 -4.64 -16.41
N LEU A 172 -19.33 -3.45 -16.93
CA LEU A 172 -20.25 -2.30 -16.90
C LEU A 172 -21.55 -2.59 -17.65
N VAL A 173 -21.44 -3.23 -18.82
CA VAL A 173 -22.60 -3.65 -19.62
C VAL A 173 -23.42 -4.69 -18.86
N MET A 174 -22.77 -5.67 -18.23
CA MET A 174 -23.43 -6.68 -17.42
C MET A 174 -24.14 -6.07 -16.20
N ILE A 175 -23.54 -5.09 -15.54
CA ILE A 175 -24.17 -4.35 -14.43
C ILE A 175 -25.40 -3.60 -14.92
N CYS A 176 -25.33 -2.86 -16.04
CA CYS A 176 -26.49 -2.18 -16.63
C CYS A 176 -27.61 -3.16 -16.98
N LEU A 177 -27.25 -4.31 -17.55
CA LEU A 177 -28.22 -5.36 -17.88
C LEU A 177 -28.89 -5.93 -16.63
N LEU A 178 -28.11 -6.19 -15.57
CA LEU A 178 -28.61 -6.69 -14.29
C LEU A 178 -29.58 -5.68 -13.65
N VAL A 179 -29.20 -4.39 -13.62
CA VAL A 179 -30.06 -3.32 -13.10
C VAL A 179 -31.38 -3.24 -13.90
N LEU A 180 -31.28 -3.33 -15.23
CA LEU A 180 -32.45 -3.34 -16.11
C LEU A 180 -33.36 -4.54 -15.86
N LEU A 181 -32.78 -5.74 -15.72
CA LEU A 181 -33.55 -6.97 -15.43
C LEU A 181 -34.24 -6.88 -14.07
N VAL A 182 -33.54 -6.49 -13.03
CA VAL A 182 -34.08 -6.34 -11.67
C VAL A 182 -35.13 -5.24 -11.65
N GLY A 183 -34.85 -4.08 -12.24
CA GLY A 183 -35.74 -2.92 -12.28
C GLY A 183 -36.99 -3.12 -13.15
N GLY A 184 -36.91 -3.97 -14.15
CA GLY A 184 -38.08 -4.30 -15.04
C GLY A 184 -38.87 -5.53 -14.63
N LEU A 185 -38.17 -6.64 -14.30
CA LEU A 185 -38.86 -7.91 -14.02
C LEU A 185 -39.51 -7.94 -12.63
N VAL A 186 -38.83 -7.43 -11.58
CA VAL A 186 -39.36 -7.48 -10.22
C VAL A 186 -40.65 -6.66 -10.07
N PRO A 187 -40.72 -5.41 -10.52
CA PRO A 187 -42.00 -4.67 -10.50
C PRO A 187 -43.03 -5.27 -11.40
N GLY A 188 -42.66 -5.74 -12.60
CA GLY A 188 -43.58 -6.41 -13.51
C GLY A 188 -44.24 -7.62 -12.88
N TRP A 189 -43.49 -8.43 -12.16
CA TRP A 189 -44.04 -9.58 -11.44
C TRP A 189 -44.97 -9.15 -10.29
N LEU A 190 -44.64 -8.09 -9.57
CA LEU A 190 -45.49 -7.54 -8.51
C LEU A 190 -46.82 -7.02 -9.06
N TYR A 191 -46.82 -6.26 -10.16
CA TYR A 191 -48.05 -5.76 -10.79
C TYR A 191 -48.93 -6.89 -11.32
N ASN A 192 -48.36 -7.97 -11.83
CA ASN A 192 -49.12 -9.12 -12.28
C ASN A 192 -49.86 -9.86 -11.16
N LYS A 193 -49.30 -9.84 -9.93
CA LYS A 193 -49.91 -10.47 -8.75
C LYS A 193 -51.11 -9.71 -8.17
N ILE A 194 -51.33 -8.45 -8.57
CA ILE A 194 -52.47 -7.67 -8.05
C ILE A 194 -53.76 -8.13 -8.68
N PRO A 195 -54.75 -8.66 -7.91
CA PRO A 195 -56.05 -9.00 -8.41
C PRO A 195 -56.85 -7.76 -8.85
N VAL A 196 -57.56 -7.86 -9.95
CA VAL A 196 -58.33 -6.75 -10.51
C VAL A 196 -59.33 -6.19 -9.49
N ALA A 197 -60.08 -7.09 -8.81
CA ALA A 197 -61.09 -6.71 -7.82
C ALA A 197 -60.51 -5.90 -6.66
N SER A 198 -59.31 -6.24 -6.19
CA SER A 198 -58.65 -5.50 -5.08
C SER A 198 -58.11 -4.14 -5.54
N ALA A 199 -57.67 -4.02 -6.79
CA ALA A 199 -57.21 -2.75 -7.35
C ALA A 199 -58.34 -1.70 -7.44
N PHE A 200 -59.60 -2.12 -7.74
CA PHE A 200 -60.75 -1.22 -7.77
C PHE A 200 -61.33 -0.88 -6.39
N ARG A 201 -61.20 -1.80 -5.39
CA ARG A 201 -61.64 -1.55 -4.00
C ARG A 201 -60.71 -0.70 -3.17
N GLY A 202 -59.66 -0.13 -3.76
CA GLY A 202 -58.63 0.55 -3.05
C GLY A 202 -57.59 -0.46 -2.53
N TYR A 203 -56.67 -0.82 -3.40
CA TYR A 203 -55.59 -1.72 -3.04
C TYR A 203 -54.80 -1.10 -1.89
N ASN A 204 -55.03 -1.62 -0.70
CA ASN A 204 -54.28 -1.23 0.49
C ASN A 204 -53.23 -2.29 0.75
N GLU A 205 -52.00 -1.94 0.49
CA GLU A 205 -50.88 -2.83 0.71
C GLU A 205 -50.61 -2.95 2.21
N ASN A 206 -51.39 -3.81 2.86
CA ASN A 206 -51.36 -4.00 4.32
C ASN A 206 -50.04 -4.66 4.81
N ARG A 207 -49.01 -4.78 3.97
CA ARG A 207 -47.75 -5.45 4.22
C ARG A 207 -46.55 -4.55 3.95
N ASN A 208 -46.52 -3.36 4.55
CA ASN A 208 -45.37 -2.43 4.45
C ASN A 208 -44.10 -2.91 5.17
N ARG A 209 -44.15 -4.06 5.87
CA ARG A 209 -42.98 -4.53 6.68
C ARG A 209 -41.71 -4.74 5.84
N TRP A 210 -41.84 -5.29 4.64
CA TRP A 210 -40.66 -5.50 3.78
C TRP A 210 -40.03 -4.18 3.29
N LYS A 211 -40.86 -3.14 3.04
CA LYS A 211 -40.38 -1.80 2.68
C LYS A 211 -39.57 -1.18 3.85
N LEU A 212 -40.13 -1.29 5.07
CA LEU A 212 -39.47 -0.84 6.29
C LEU A 212 -38.16 -1.62 6.54
N THR A 213 -38.19 -2.94 6.30
CA THR A 213 -36.98 -3.78 6.42
C THR A 213 -35.90 -3.36 5.42
N LEU A 214 -36.27 -3.15 4.16
CA LEU A 214 -35.33 -2.67 3.14
C LEU A 214 -34.79 -1.28 3.48
N LEU A 215 -35.64 -0.37 3.92
CA LEU A 215 -35.23 0.96 4.36
C LEU A 215 -34.30 0.85 5.57
N GLY A 216 -34.63 0.00 6.55
CA GLY A 216 -33.76 -0.28 7.70
C GLY A 216 -32.39 -0.81 7.31
N ILE A 217 -32.33 -1.75 6.34
CA ILE A 217 -31.06 -2.26 5.81
C ILE A 217 -30.26 -1.13 5.14
N GLN A 218 -30.91 -0.28 4.34
CA GLN A 218 -30.23 0.86 3.70
C GLN A 218 -29.66 1.84 4.71
N PHE A 219 -30.38 2.17 5.77
CA PHE A 219 -29.89 3.02 6.85
C PHE A 219 -28.73 2.36 7.60
N ALA A 220 -28.84 1.05 7.89
CA ALA A 220 -27.74 0.31 8.54
C ALA A 220 -26.47 0.29 7.69
N VAL A 221 -26.61 0.04 6.39
CA VAL A 221 -25.48 0.06 5.44
C VAL A 221 -24.88 1.45 5.30
N SER A 222 -25.71 2.47 5.17
CA SER A 222 -25.24 3.86 5.11
C SER A 222 -24.52 4.26 6.40
N GLY A 223 -25.06 3.88 7.56
CA GLY A 223 -24.43 4.11 8.87
C GLY A 223 -23.08 3.41 8.97
N LEU A 224 -22.97 2.18 8.46
CA LEU A 224 -21.70 1.46 8.40
C LEU A 224 -20.67 2.18 7.52
N LEU A 225 -21.07 2.64 6.33
CA LEU A 225 -20.16 3.39 5.45
C LEU A 225 -19.69 4.70 6.08
N PHE A 226 -20.58 5.45 6.74
CA PHE A 226 -20.21 6.66 7.48
C PHE A 226 -19.24 6.35 8.62
N SER A 227 -19.50 5.29 9.38
CA SER A 227 -18.60 4.86 10.46
C SER A 227 -17.22 4.49 9.94
N LEU A 228 -17.16 3.78 8.81
CA LEU A 228 -15.92 3.39 8.14
C LEU A 228 -15.15 4.63 7.67
N LEU A 229 -15.83 5.58 7.04
CA LEU A 229 -15.23 6.86 6.62
C LEU A 229 -14.68 7.64 7.81
N TYR A 230 -15.42 7.68 8.92
CA TYR A 230 -14.98 8.34 10.14
C TYR A 230 -13.73 7.67 10.73
N ILE A 231 -13.70 6.33 10.78
CA ILE A 231 -12.53 5.57 11.26
C ILE A 231 -11.31 5.85 10.39
N ILE A 232 -11.46 5.77 9.05
CA ILE A 232 -10.36 6.05 8.11
C ILE A 232 -9.84 7.48 8.30
N ASN A 233 -10.75 8.47 8.40
CA ASN A 233 -10.35 9.86 8.64
C ASN A 233 -9.63 10.02 9.99
N SER A 234 -10.11 9.34 11.05
CA SER A 234 -9.49 9.40 12.37
C SER A 234 -8.11 8.75 12.36
N GLN A 235 -7.95 7.63 11.67
CA GLN A 235 -6.63 7.00 11.47
C GLN A 235 -5.69 7.90 10.69
N TYR A 236 -6.17 8.52 9.61
CA TYR A 236 -5.37 9.47 8.83
C TYR A 236 -4.91 10.67 9.68
N GLN A 237 -5.82 11.25 10.47
CA GLN A 237 -5.46 12.35 11.39
C GLN A 237 -4.46 11.90 12.48
N LEU A 238 -4.62 10.68 12.99
CA LEU A 238 -3.67 10.10 13.94
C LEU A 238 -2.28 9.94 13.30
N MET A 239 -2.22 9.45 12.07
CA MET A 239 -0.97 9.31 11.33
C MET A 239 -0.28 10.66 11.10
N LEU A 240 -1.04 11.69 10.71
CA LEU A 240 -0.52 13.05 10.53
C LEU A 240 -0.07 13.69 11.85
N GLY A 241 -0.77 13.41 12.95
CA GLY A 241 -0.47 13.98 14.27
C GLY A 241 0.59 13.21 15.06
N THR A 242 0.99 12.02 14.60
CA THR A 242 2.01 11.22 15.30
C THR A 242 3.39 11.79 15.05
N ASN A 243 4.10 12.19 16.11
CA ASN A 243 5.48 12.63 16.00
C ASN A 243 6.36 11.42 15.63
N PRO A 244 7.06 11.46 14.48
CA PRO A 244 7.94 10.36 14.06
C PRO A 244 9.24 10.28 14.85
N GLY A 245 9.46 11.18 15.81
CA GLY A 245 10.67 11.27 16.61
C GLY A 245 11.73 12.22 16.04
N TYR A 246 11.38 12.96 14.98
CA TYR A 246 12.22 13.99 14.35
C TYR A 246 11.38 15.13 13.80
N ASP A 247 12.00 16.30 13.63
CA ASP A 247 11.35 17.48 13.05
C ASP A 247 11.45 17.43 11.52
N TYR A 248 10.31 17.56 10.84
CA TYR A 248 10.23 17.59 9.37
C TYR A 248 9.55 18.86 8.84
N ASP A 249 9.11 19.76 9.73
CA ASP A 249 8.43 20.99 9.33
C ASP A 249 9.39 21.91 8.57
N ASN A 250 8.95 22.37 7.40
CA ASN A 250 9.73 23.22 6.50
C ASN A 250 11.05 22.59 5.99
N VAL A 251 11.15 21.27 6.00
CA VAL A 251 12.27 20.53 5.40
C VAL A 251 11.94 20.24 3.93
N ALA A 252 12.80 20.71 3.03
CA ALA A 252 12.76 20.39 1.62
C ALA A 252 13.83 19.35 1.27
N ILE A 253 13.47 18.41 0.42
CA ILE A 253 14.35 17.33 -0.02
C ILE A 253 14.79 17.62 -1.45
N VAL A 254 16.09 17.50 -1.70
CA VAL A 254 16.68 17.63 -3.02
C VAL A 254 17.50 16.37 -3.30
N SER A 255 17.12 15.63 -4.36
CA SER A 255 17.93 14.54 -4.84
C SER A 255 19.17 15.09 -5.55
N VAL A 256 20.32 14.58 -5.15
CA VAL A 256 21.64 14.91 -5.76
C VAL A 256 22.24 13.67 -6.43
N ASP A 257 21.37 12.74 -6.85
CA ASP A 257 21.77 11.53 -7.55
C ASP A 257 22.36 11.85 -8.93
N GLY A 258 23.33 11.05 -9.36
CA GLY A 258 23.95 11.17 -10.67
C GLY A 258 25.00 12.26 -10.82
N ILE A 259 25.27 13.07 -9.78
CA ILE A 259 26.39 14.03 -9.76
C ILE A 259 27.57 13.46 -8.97
N ASN A 260 28.78 13.88 -9.35
CA ASN A 260 29.98 13.45 -8.65
C ASN A 260 30.08 14.13 -7.26
N ARG A 261 30.93 13.59 -6.41
CA ARG A 261 31.13 14.04 -5.04
C ARG A 261 31.43 15.52 -4.91
N ASP A 262 32.35 16.05 -5.76
CA ASP A 262 32.78 17.45 -5.68
C ASP A 262 31.65 18.38 -6.06
N GLN A 263 30.90 18.03 -7.08
CA GLN A 263 29.69 18.76 -7.51
C GLN A 263 28.62 18.76 -6.42
N ARG A 264 28.41 17.62 -5.73
CA ARG A 264 27.47 17.54 -4.61
C ARG A 264 27.89 18.43 -3.47
N ASN A 265 29.16 18.41 -3.08
CA ASN A 265 29.67 19.25 -2.02
C ASN A 265 29.59 20.74 -2.34
N GLN A 266 29.79 21.12 -3.62
CA GLN A 266 29.61 22.49 -4.10
C GLN A 266 28.11 22.87 -4.04
N CYS A 267 27.22 22.01 -4.51
CA CYS A 267 25.78 22.23 -4.46
C CYS A 267 25.28 22.44 -3.02
N LEU A 268 25.67 21.57 -2.09
CA LEU A 268 25.33 21.73 -0.67
C LEU A 268 25.89 23.03 -0.06
N ALA A 269 27.12 23.40 -0.43
CA ALA A 269 27.73 24.64 0.04
C ALA A 269 27.01 25.88 -0.50
N GLU A 270 26.54 25.86 -1.74
CA GLU A 270 25.75 26.95 -2.32
C GLU A 270 24.34 27.02 -1.72
N ILE A 271 23.66 25.88 -1.54
CA ILE A 271 22.35 25.83 -0.88
C ILE A 271 22.47 26.42 0.54
N LYS A 272 23.50 26.06 1.28
CA LYS A 272 23.71 26.56 2.65
C LYS A 272 23.96 28.08 2.72
N ARG A 273 24.41 28.71 1.62
CA ARG A 273 24.60 30.16 1.52
C ARG A 273 23.34 30.93 1.18
N MET A 274 22.26 30.26 0.77
CA MET A 274 21.01 30.93 0.40
C MET A 274 20.38 31.58 1.63
N PRO A 275 19.91 32.83 1.54
CA PRO A 275 19.44 33.59 2.71
C PRO A 275 18.21 32.97 3.39
N ASN A 276 17.46 32.12 2.69
CA ASN A 276 16.25 31.47 3.20
C ASN A 276 16.51 30.05 3.71
N VAL A 277 17.75 29.56 3.66
CA VAL A 277 18.15 28.25 4.16
C VAL A 277 18.79 28.40 5.53
N LYS A 278 18.17 27.81 6.53
CA LYS A 278 18.66 27.83 7.91
C LYS A 278 19.78 26.82 8.12
N GLU A 279 19.53 25.59 7.73
CA GLU A 279 20.47 24.46 7.83
C GLU A 279 20.26 23.52 6.66
N CYS A 280 21.28 22.74 6.32
CA CYS A 280 21.18 21.62 5.39
C CYS A 280 22.02 20.45 5.91
N CYS A 281 21.56 19.24 5.61
CA CYS A 281 22.29 18.01 5.89
C CYS A 281 22.26 17.09 4.67
N SER A 282 23.14 16.09 4.70
CA SER A 282 23.17 15.01 3.70
C SER A 282 22.88 13.68 4.39
N THR A 283 22.02 12.88 3.78
CA THR A 283 21.69 11.53 4.24
C THR A 283 21.54 10.60 3.03
N TYR A 284 21.73 9.31 3.23
CA TYR A 284 21.57 8.34 2.16
C TYR A 284 20.11 8.11 1.82
N HIS A 285 19.27 7.99 2.83
CA HIS A 285 17.85 7.76 2.65
C HIS A 285 17.04 8.79 3.45
N ILE A 286 15.79 8.91 3.07
CA ILE A 286 14.85 9.83 3.71
C ILE A 286 14.07 9.04 4.76
N PRO A 287 14.00 9.47 6.02
CA PRO A 287 13.28 8.73 7.06
C PRO A 287 11.82 8.42 6.73
N LEU A 288 11.13 9.30 6.00
CA LEU A 288 9.72 9.13 5.60
C LEU A 288 9.51 8.19 4.40
N ASN A 289 10.58 7.93 3.65
CA ASN A 289 10.48 7.08 2.47
C ASN A 289 11.08 5.72 2.79
N GLY A 290 10.26 4.72 3.02
CA GLY A 290 10.68 3.35 3.37
C GLY A 290 11.48 2.60 2.29
N TYR A 291 11.85 3.28 1.21
CA TYR A 291 12.74 2.75 0.19
C TYR A 291 14.20 2.91 0.64
N GLY A 292 14.92 1.81 0.67
CA GLY A 292 16.35 1.79 0.94
C GLY A 292 16.69 1.26 2.33
N ARG A 293 16.17 0.08 2.66
CA ARG A 293 16.71 -0.67 3.81
C ARG A 293 17.99 -1.36 3.40
N SER A 294 19.05 -1.07 4.12
CA SER A 294 20.34 -1.70 3.96
C SER A 294 20.63 -2.50 5.23
N GLY A 295 19.95 -3.67 5.33
CA GLY A 295 20.19 -4.61 6.41
C GLY A 295 21.59 -5.18 6.35
N ASN A 296 22.35 -5.05 7.43
CA ASN A 296 23.73 -5.48 7.49
C ASN A 296 23.98 -6.40 8.67
N MET A 297 24.96 -7.29 8.47
CA MET A 297 25.48 -8.11 9.56
C MET A 297 26.34 -7.23 10.46
N VAL A 298 25.99 -7.22 11.75
CA VAL A 298 26.76 -6.59 12.79
C VAL A 298 27.37 -7.70 13.66
N GLN A 299 28.67 -7.64 13.90
CA GLN A 299 29.42 -8.65 14.63
C GLN A 299 30.22 -8.02 15.77
N LYS A 300 30.44 -8.81 16.83
CA LYS A 300 31.40 -8.46 17.87
C LYS A 300 32.82 -8.77 17.37
N PRO A 301 33.77 -7.86 17.46
CA PRO A 301 35.13 -8.13 17.01
C PRO A 301 35.72 -9.36 17.70
N GLY A 302 36.22 -10.32 16.91
CA GLY A 302 36.78 -11.58 17.41
C GLY A 302 35.75 -12.66 17.77
N ASP A 303 34.52 -12.47 17.43
CA ASP A 303 33.46 -13.48 17.55
C ASP A 303 33.06 -13.95 16.15
N ASP A 304 33.17 -15.25 15.91
CA ASP A 304 32.80 -15.86 14.63
C ASP A 304 31.28 -16.07 14.47
N THR A 305 30.50 -15.74 15.47
CA THR A 305 29.02 -15.79 15.39
C THR A 305 28.51 -14.60 14.60
N ASN A 306 28.15 -14.85 13.37
CA ASN A 306 27.50 -13.85 12.51
C ASN A 306 26.09 -13.60 13.01
N THR A 307 25.80 -12.37 13.34
CA THR A 307 24.46 -11.92 13.67
C THR A 307 23.88 -11.27 12.42
N PHE A 308 23.02 -12.01 11.71
CA PHE A 308 22.45 -11.61 10.43
C PHE A 308 21.36 -10.54 10.62
N ASN A 309 21.37 -9.47 9.79
CA ASN A 309 20.33 -8.44 9.71
C ASN A 309 19.89 -7.85 11.07
N ILE A 310 20.83 -7.50 11.92
CA ILE A 310 20.50 -6.90 13.22
C ILE A 310 20.02 -5.46 13.09
N MET A 311 20.63 -4.69 12.20
CA MET A 311 20.42 -3.24 12.07
C MET A 311 20.41 -2.81 10.63
N ASP A 312 19.62 -1.77 10.32
CA ASP A 312 19.76 -1.03 9.09
C ASP A 312 20.84 0.05 9.25
N MET A 313 21.62 0.28 8.20
CA MET A 313 22.71 1.24 8.19
C MET A 313 22.34 2.49 7.41
N GLU A 314 22.60 3.64 8.03
CA GLU A 314 22.29 4.94 7.44
C GLU A 314 23.49 5.86 7.45
N GLY A 315 23.84 6.39 6.29
CA GLY A 315 24.92 7.37 6.16
C GLY A 315 24.40 8.78 6.36
N VAL A 316 24.95 9.49 7.34
CA VAL A 316 24.54 10.87 7.68
C VAL A 316 25.75 11.79 7.87
N ASP A 317 25.53 13.09 7.67
CA ASP A 317 26.53 14.09 8.04
C ASP A 317 26.37 14.58 9.50
N ASP A 318 27.22 15.48 9.92
CA ASP A 318 27.25 16.01 11.29
C ASP A 318 26.06 16.92 11.64
N ASN A 319 25.32 17.42 10.63
CA ASN A 319 24.19 18.30 10.84
C ASN A 319 22.86 17.51 10.92
N PHE A 320 22.83 16.25 10.48
CA PHE A 320 21.59 15.47 10.39
C PHE A 320 20.80 15.43 11.71
N PHE A 321 21.45 14.98 12.78
CA PHE A 321 20.78 14.87 14.09
C PHE A 321 20.31 16.22 14.62
N LYS A 322 21.08 17.27 14.38
CA LYS A 322 20.74 18.62 14.82
C LYS A 322 19.59 19.20 14.02
N MET A 323 19.64 19.07 12.70
CA MET A 323 18.59 19.57 11.81
C MET A 323 17.26 18.85 12.02
N MET A 324 17.30 17.54 12.22
CA MET A 324 16.14 16.70 12.49
C MET A 324 15.72 16.69 13.97
N ASN A 325 16.43 17.43 14.84
CA ASN A 325 16.17 17.51 16.28
C ASN A 325 16.12 16.13 16.96
N ILE A 326 17.02 15.22 16.57
CA ILE A 326 17.12 13.86 17.14
C ILE A 326 18.13 13.91 18.31
N PRO A 327 17.71 13.75 19.56
CA PRO A 327 18.61 13.86 20.71
C PRO A 327 19.51 12.63 20.85
N ILE A 328 20.76 12.85 21.26
CA ILE A 328 21.64 11.80 21.74
C ILE A 328 21.31 11.56 23.22
N VAL A 329 20.98 10.32 23.55
CA VAL A 329 20.56 9.90 24.90
C VAL A 329 21.76 9.49 25.74
N GLN A 330 22.78 8.86 25.12
CA GLN A 330 24.00 8.42 25.75
C GLN A 330 25.20 8.69 24.84
N GLY A 331 26.37 9.00 25.44
CA GLY A 331 27.57 9.25 24.66
C GLY A 331 27.61 10.64 24.01
N SER A 332 28.12 10.71 22.79
CA SER A 332 28.30 11.97 22.06
C SER A 332 28.01 11.81 20.58
N PHE A 333 27.88 12.95 19.87
CA PHE A 333 27.90 12.97 18.40
C PHE A 333 29.27 12.55 17.88
N PHE A 334 29.38 12.37 16.55
CA PHE A 334 30.66 12.11 15.89
C PHE A 334 31.70 13.17 16.27
N THR A 335 32.86 12.72 16.79
CA THR A 335 33.99 13.59 17.09
C THR A 335 34.95 13.63 15.92
N GLU A 336 35.03 12.55 15.14
CA GLU A 336 35.80 12.45 13.91
C GLU A 336 34.94 12.82 12.71
N ARG A 337 35.37 13.78 11.90
CA ARG A 337 34.61 14.33 10.77
C ARG A 337 35.38 14.19 9.46
N ASN A 338 35.93 13.04 9.23
CA ASN A 338 36.71 12.73 8.04
C ASN A 338 36.35 11.37 7.46
N ASP A 339 36.85 11.04 6.29
CA ASP A 339 36.60 9.78 5.60
C ASP A 339 37.14 8.54 6.34
N SER A 340 37.96 8.74 7.35
CA SER A 340 38.49 7.67 8.20
C SER A 340 37.72 7.54 9.52
N CYS A 341 36.57 8.19 9.64
CA CYS A 341 35.73 8.11 10.82
C CYS A 341 35.31 6.65 11.06
N ARG A 342 35.66 6.16 12.23
CA ARG A 342 35.33 4.81 12.70
C ARG A 342 34.35 4.83 13.87
N GLN A 343 33.54 5.88 13.91
CA GLN A 343 32.52 6.07 14.92
C GLN A 343 31.16 5.79 14.32
N VAL A 344 30.26 5.18 15.12
CA VAL A 344 28.89 4.96 14.78
C VAL A 344 27.98 5.41 15.92
N ILE A 345 26.79 5.86 15.55
CA ILE A 345 25.71 6.15 16.48
C ILE A 345 24.61 5.09 16.22
N ILE A 346 24.04 4.53 17.27
CA ILE A 346 22.94 3.56 17.17
C ILE A 346 21.71 4.11 17.85
N ASP A 347 20.53 3.66 17.47
CA ASP A 347 19.31 4.01 18.17
C ASP A 347 19.14 3.20 19.46
N GLU A 348 18.19 3.60 20.33
CA GLU A 348 17.94 2.92 21.62
C GLU A 348 17.57 1.44 21.41
N ARG A 349 16.81 1.11 20.34
CA ARG A 349 16.46 -0.26 19.99
C ARG A 349 17.68 -1.10 19.63
N GLY A 350 18.59 -0.51 18.87
CA GLY A 350 19.86 -1.14 18.52
C GLY A 350 20.73 -1.38 19.74
N ALA A 351 20.80 -0.40 20.63
CA ALA A 351 21.53 -0.54 21.89
C ALA A 351 20.97 -1.68 22.74
N GLU A 352 19.67 -1.72 22.93
CA GLU A 352 19.01 -2.78 23.70
C GLU A 352 19.24 -4.15 23.07
N LYS A 353 19.11 -4.28 21.75
CA LYS A 353 19.34 -5.52 21.02
C LYS A 353 20.76 -6.05 21.18
N LEU A 354 21.76 -5.16 21.06
CA LEU A 354 23.17 -5.54 21.23
C LEU A 354 23.49 -5.93 22.68
N ILE A 355 22.95 -5.20 23.66
CA ILE A 355 23.07 -5.55 25.08
C ILE A 355 22.54 -6.95 25.34
N ASN A 356 21.36 -7.26 24.82
CA ASN A 356 20.71 -8.56 25.01
C ASN A 356 21.48 -9.71 24.35
N ILE A 357 21.95 -9.51 23.12
CA ILE A 357 22.65 -10.57 22.35
C ILE A 357 24.06 -10.83 22.91
N TRP A 358 24.81 -9.78 23.26
CA TRP A 358 26.21 -9.88 23.66
C TRP A 358 26.41 -9.74 25.15
N HIS A 359 25.32 -9.61 25.93
CA HIS A 359 25.33 -9.53 27.40
C HIS A 359 26.23 -8.40 27.93
N TRP A 360 26.21 -7.23 27.27
CA TRP A 360 27.00 -6.08 27.71
C TRP A 360 26.36 -5.35 28.89
N GLN A 361 26.84 -5.63 30.09
CA GLN A 361 26.28 -5.04 31.32
C GLN A 361 26.61 -3.55 31.48
N ASP A 362 27.69 -3.08 30.89
CA ASP A 362 28.18 -1.70 31.01
C ASP A 362 27.67 -0.75 29.92
N GLY A 363 26.66 -1.18 29.17
CA GLY A 363 26.13 -0.44 28.04
C GLY A 363 26.93 -0.62 26.74
N VAL A 364 26.57 0.14 25.69
CA VAL A 364 27.13 -0.01 24.35
C VAL A 364 28.14 1.06 23.97
N VAL A 365 28.11 2.22 24.63
CA VAL A 365 28.99 3.35 24.31
C VAL A 365 30.43 2.98 24.58
N GLY A 366 31.33 3.24 23.64
CA GLY A 366 32.74 2.87 23.69
C GLY A 366 33.05 1.43 23.29
N LYS A 367 32.03 0.58 23.06
CA LYS A 367 32.23 -0.78 22.56
C LYS A 367 32.55 -0.76 21.07
N GLN A 368 33.29 -1.78 20.62
CA GLN A 368 33.60 -1.95 19.21
C GLN A 368 32.69 -3.00 18.57
N ILE A 369 32.30 -2.73 17.35
CA ILE A 369 31.53 -3.62 16.47
C ILE A 369 32.18 -3.66 15.09
N THR A 370 31.85 -4.65 14.30
CA THR A 370 32.17 -4.73 12.87
C THR A 370 30.90 -4.87 12.08
N CYS A 371 30.82 -4.25 10.91
CA CYS A 371 29.64 -4.31 10.03
C CYS A 371 30.05 -4.80 8.64
N SER A 372 29.20 -5.61 8.02
CA SER A 372 29.40 -6.00 6.63
C SER A 372 29.37 -4.77 5.71
N GLY A 373 30.17 -4.79 4.65
CA GLY A 373 30.29 -3.64 3.73
C GLY A 373 31.17 -2.50 4.23
N HIS A 374 31.72 -2.61 5.44
CA HIS A 374 32.70 -1.69 5.98
C HIS A 374 34.02 -2.44 6.25
N ASP A 375 34.86 -2.52 5.23
CA ASP A 375 36.17 -3.19 5.28
C ASP A 375 37.26 -2.31 4.66
N ASP A 376 38.52 -2.67 4.90
CA ASP A 376 39.68 -2.03 4.29
C ASP A 376 40.14 -2.74 3.00
N GLY A 377 39.28 -3.59 2.44
CA GLY A 377 39.57 -4.47 1.31
C GLY A 377 40.10 -5.85 1.71
N VAL A 378 40.40 -6.07 2.99
CA VAL A 378 40.93 -7.34 3.52
C VAL A 378 40.23 -7.74 4.80
N ASN A 379 40.00 -6.80 5.74
CA ASN A 379 39.45 -7.05 7.05
C ASN A 379 38.27 -6.13 7.34
N PRO A 380 37.25 -6.60 8.08
CA PRO A 380 36.14 -5.76 8.56
C PRO A 380 36.69 -4.63 9.46
N LEU A 381 36.26 -3.39 9.18
CA LEU A 381 36.67 -2.24 10.01
C LEU A 381 36.00 -2.34 11.39
N LYS A 382 36.83 -2.09 12.43
CA LYS A 382 36.32 -1.94 13.80
C LYS A 382 35.74 -0.55 13.96
N LEU A 383 34.43 -0.51 14.21
CA LEU A 383 33.67 0.73 14.43
C LEU A 383 33.37 0.87 15.92
N THR A 384 33.55 2.07 16.46
CA THR A 384 33.30 2.35 17.88
C THR A 384 31.92 3.02 18.02
N VAL A 385 31.08 2.50 18.88
CA VAL A 385 29.83 3.16 19.23
C VAL A 385 30.10 4.39 20.06
N CYS A 386 29.98 5.58 19.48
CA CYS A 386 30.22 6.86 20.15
C CYS A 386 28.98 7.42 20.85
N GLY A 387 27.80 7.06 20.41
CA GLY A 387 26.56 7.56 20.98
C GLY A 387 25.36 6.66 20.72
N VAL A 388 24.34 6.90 21.53
CA VAL A 388 22.99 6.30 21.36
C VAL A 388 22.01 7.44 21.15
N CYS A 389 21.27 7.42 20.05
CA CYS A 389 20.24 8.41 19.77
C CYS A 389 18.84 7.85 20.12
N LYS A 390 17.90 8.76 20.29
CA LYS A 390 16.50 8.41 20.49
C LYS A 390 15.94 7.67 19.27
N ASN A 391 15.04 6.74 19.54
CA ASN A 391 14.33 6.02 18.47
C ASN A 391 13.54 6.98 17.59
N ILE A 392 13.68 6.83 16.30
CA ILE A 392 12.84 7.51 15.31
C ILE A 392 12.04 6.47 14.54
N ARG A 393 10.94 6.93 13.95
CA ARG A 393 10.19 6.13 13.01
C ARG A 393 10.85 6.23 11.63
N TRP A 394 11.26 5.09 11.12
CA TRP A 394 11.83 4.98 9.79
C TRP A 394 10.84 4.27 8.87
N GLY A 395 10.59 4.83 7.69
CA GLY A 395 9.68 4.24 6.72
C GLY A 395 8.29 4.87 6.68
N ASP A 396 7.43 4.30 5.82
CA ASP A 396 6.08 4.80 5.57
C ASP A 396 5.22 4.76 6.84
N MET A 397 4.49 5.84 7.06
CA MET A 397 3.53 5.97 8.17
C MET A 397 2.35 4.99 8.04
N SER A 398 2.07 4.50 6.83
CA SER A 398 1.01 3.55 6.54
C SER A 398 1.43 2.08 6.65
N ALA A 399 2.73 1.80 6.73
CA ALA A 399 3.22 0.43 6.81
C ALA A 399 2.89 -0.20 8.16
N ASP A 400 1.88 -1.06 8.16
CA ASP A 400 1.42 -1.82 9.33
C ASP A 400 2.23 -3.10 9.59
N GLY A 401 3.35 -3.30 8.90
CA GLY A 401 4.23 -4.41 9.19
C GLY A 401 4.96 -4.19 10.53
N ASP A 402 4.80 -5.10 11.49
CA ASP A 402 5.57 -5.12 12.74
C ASP A 402 7.08 -5.08 12.46
N ASP A 403 7.49 -5.55 11.28
CA ASP A 403 8.88 -5.59 10.84
C ASP A 403 9.49 -4.20 10.56
N MET A 404 8.68 -3.19 10.24
CA MET A 404 9.19 -1.84 9.88
C MET A 404 9.25 -0.87 11.07
N LYS A 405 8.42 -1.07 12.10
CA LYS A 405 8.34 -0.16 13.26
C LYS A 405 9.47 -0.34 14.27
N GLU A 406 10.12 -1.49 14.27
CA GLU A 406 11.06 -1.91 15.31
C GLU A 406 12.48 -2.22 14.82
N PHE A 407 12.78 -1.90 13.57
CA PHE A 407 14.12 -2.23 13.06
C PHE A 407 15.16 -1.26 13.64
N PRO A 408 16.21 -1.77 14.28
CA PRO A 408 17.24 -0.94 14.84
C PRO A 408 18.04 -0.24 13.76
N LEU A 409 18.49 0.99 14.04
CA LEU A 409 19.25 1.83 13.12
C LEU A 409 20.67 2.04 13.63
N LEU A 410 21.61 1.99 12.69
CA LEU A 410 23.00 2.32 12.89
C LEU A 410 23.37 3.46 11.93
N TYR A 411 23.88 4.55 12.47
CA TYR A 411 24.29 5.71 11.71
C TYR A 411 25.81 5.76 11.64
N PHE A 412 26.35 5.92 10.43
CA PHE A 412 27.77 6.16 10.21
C PHE A 412 27.98 7.51 9.54
N TYR A 413 29.19 8.05 9.74
CA TYR A 413 29.51 9.35 9.18
C TYR A 413 29.83 9.27 7.69
N ALA A 414 29.03 9.91 6.89
CA ALA A 414 29.05 9.82 5.44
C ALA A 414 29.34 11.17 4.74
N ALA A 415 30.04 12.08 5.38
CA ALA A 415 30.31 13.42 4.81
C ALA A 415 30.96 13.38 3.42
N LYS A 416 31.61 12.28 3.09
CA LYS A 416 32.39 12.18 1.87
C LYS A 416 32.27 10.91 1.06
N THR A 417 31.63 9.88 1.55
CA THR A 417 31.43 8.64 0.79
C THR A 417 30.17 8.75 -0.05
N ALA A 418 30.34 9.01 -1.34
CA ALA A 418 29.32 8.72 -2.32
C ALA A 418 29.28 7.21 -2.48
N TYR A 419 28.35 6.53 -1.84
CA TYR A 419 27.88 5.26 -2.32
C TYR A 419 26.56 5.54 -3.05
N TYR A 420 26.63 5.21 -4.34
CA TYR A 420 25.59 5.13 -5.39
C TYR A 420 25.31 6.37 -6.19
#